data_f52d118f1cd85fbd341eda64f98167d9
#
_entry.id   f52d118f1cd85fbd341eda64f98167d9
#
_cell.length_a   1.000
_cell.length_b   1.000
_cell.length_c   1.000
_cell.angle_alpha   90.00
_cell.angle_beta   90.00
_cell.angle_gamma   90.00
#
_symmetry.space_group_name_H-M   'P 1'
#
loop_
_entity.id
_entity.type
_entity.pdbx_description
1 polymer ?
#
loop_
_entity_poly.entity_id
_entity_poly.type
_entity_poly.pdbx_seq_one_letter_code
_entity_poly.pdbx_strand_id
1 'polypeptide(L)'
;MKKTISLLSVLSLCFAYAGHDTGLACEHEHEHKHEHEHGHGHPACGGGDVMSLEVSEKVQKALGLATVRSERRRLDGSRFFAGRYELAPEARITVGSPVAGRLRLVVRPLDRIAKGDVLFTVESAELVAQEKEIAQLERRLAVYRELKTANAALENELAVKKAAVAAQVSGNEVKDGVVTVRAPAAGSVESLTVSDGAWLATGAEVVSLVRPDALRLKALVAASEADQLTDGQACVVEGTEGEIRLGVGDGAGLVPVYAVFPKGAPRRRAGVRARLECVTDAHAPEVRVVPNGAVVRLGLNPAVFVRDRSDDNRFVAVPVVPGVSKGGWTAVEGLPDGDVEVVVAGAYELRIAVMSKESGVKTTGHFHADGQFHEGEDE
;
A
#
# COMPACT_ATOMS: atom_id res chain seq x y z
N MET A 1 -54.14 -22.63 -5.77
CA MET A 1 -54.58 -22.06 -4.47
C MET A 1 -53.48 -21.09 -4.09
N LYS A 2 -53.59 -19.89 -4.40
CA LYS A 2 -53.95 -18.60 -3.75
C LYS A 2 -53.59 -18.54 -2.26
N LYS A 3 -52.65 -17.64 -1.92
CA LYS A 3 -52.67 -16.65 -0.81
C LYS A 3 -51.26 -16.02 -0.70
N THR A 4 -51.13 -14.85 -0.95
CA THR A 4 -51.44 -13.48 -0.46
C THR A 4 -50.26 -12.85 0.27
N ILE A 5 -49.81 -11.82 -0.31
CA ILE A 5 -49.09 -10.57 -0.02
C ILE A 5 -49.28 -10.08 1.44
N SER A 6 -48.21 -9.59 2.06
CA SER A 6 -48.27 -8.55 3.09
C SER A 6 -47.16 -7.53 2.90
N LEU A 7 -47.57 -6.34 2.53
CA LEU A 7 -46.85 -5.06 2.55
C LEU A 7 -46.83 -4.55 3.99
N LEU A 8 -45.67 -4.14 4.51
CA LEU A 8 -45.60 -3.24 5.66
C LEU A 8 -44.70 -2.06 5.32
N SER A 9 -45.35 -0.94 5.15
CA SER A 9 -44.82 0.42 5.07
C SER A 9 -44.25 0.84 6.41
N VAL A 10 -43.05 1.43 6.43
CA VAL A 10 -42.51 2.16 7.59
C VAL A 10 -42.38 3.63 7.23
N LEU A 11 -43.04 4.40 8.04
CA LEU A 11 -43.21 5.83 8.08
C LEU A 11 -41.89 6.60 8.13
N SER A 12 -41.81 7.60 7.27
CA SER A 12 -40.81 8.69 7.32
C SER A 12 -41.24 9.69 8.39
N LEU A 13 -40.37 9.98 9.36
CA LEU A 13 -40.55 11.05 10.33
C LEU A 13 -39.61 12.20 10.00
N CYS A 14 -40.18 13.23 9.35
CA CYS A 14 -39.55 14.54 9.21
C CYS A 14 -39.74 15.32 10.54
N PHE A 15 -38.63 15.71 11.17
CA PHE A 15 -38.65 16.76 12.22
C PHE A 15 -38.22 18.08 11.55
N ALA A 16 -39.20 18.95 11.41
CA ALA A 16 -39.03 20.37 11.17
C ALA A 16 -38.75 21.07 12.49
N TYR A 17 -37.67 21.83 12.59
CA TYR A 17 -37.44 22.77 13.69
C TYR A 17 -37.69 24.19 13.15
N ALA A 18 -38.75 24.81 13.68
CA ALA A 18 -39.15 26.16 13.37
C ALA A 18 -38.25 27.19 14.06
N GLY A 19 -37.96 28.26 13.35
CA GLY A 19 -37.18 29.37 13.81
C GLY A 19 -37.90 30.24 14.84
N HIS A 20 -37.11 30.94 15.62
CA HIS A 20 -37.55 32.11 16.36
C HIS A 20 -36.73 33.31 15.94
N ASP A 21 -37.44 34.21 15.31
CA ASP A 21 -37.12 35.58 14.98
C ASP A 21 -37.17 36.44 16.24
N THR A 22 -36.14 37.18 16.57
CA THR A 22 -36.22 38.35 17.42
C THR A 22 -35.39 39.47 16.81
N GLY A 23 -36.08 40.34 16.13
CA GLY A 23 -35.53 41.61 15.66
C GLY A 23 -35.26 42.57 16.83
N LEU A 24 -34.21 43.32 16.69
CA LEU A 24 -34.05 44.65 17.29
C LEU A 24 -33.35 45.54 16.28
N ALA A 25 -34.15 46.45 15.75
CA ALA A 25 -33.72 47.59 14.95
C ALA A 25 -33.01 48.62 15.84
N CYS A 26 -31.90 49.15 15.38
CA CYS A 26 -31.40 50.46 15.78
C CYS A 26 -31.00 51.22 14.52
N GLU A 27 -31.86 52.13 14.16
CA GLU A 27 -31.58 53.24 13.26
C GLU A 27 -30.59 54.20 13.91
N HIS A 28 -29.53 54.54 13.21
CA HIS A 28 -28.86 55.83 13.35
C HIS A 28 -28.35 56.26 11.98
N GLU A 29 -29.12 57.27 11.41
CA GLU A 29 -28.68 58.11 10.32
C GLU A 29 -27.53 59.02 10.79
N HIS A 30 -26.46 59.04 10.05
CA HIS A 30 -25.59 60.20 9.90
C HIS A 30 -25.05 60.27 8.47
N GLU A 31 -25.66 61.23 7.73
CA GLU A 31 -25.12 61.77 6.50
C GLU A 31 -23.79 62.49 6.76
N HIS A 32 -22.72 62.07 6.06
CA HIS A 32 -21.63 62.94 5.67
C HIS A 32 -21.20 62.66 4.24
N LYS A 33 -21.57 63.56 3.36
CA LYS A 33 -21.02 63.71 2.02
C LYS A 33 -19.54 64.14 2.15
N HIS A 34 -18.64 63.35 1.56
CA HIS A 34 -17.40 63.82 1.01
C HIS A 34 -17.12 63.13 -0.30
N GLU A 35 -17.28 63.89 -1.37
CA GLU A 35 -16.78 63.56 -2.70
C GLU A 35 -15.26 63.59 -2.68
N HIS A 36 -14.60 62.48 -2.99
CA HIS A 36 -13.24 62.45 -3.51
C HIS A 36 -13.18 61.40 -4.61
N GLU A 37 -13.05 61.90 -5.84
CA GLU A 37 -12.58 61.17 -6.99
C GLU A 37 -11.22 60.53 -6.64
N HIS A 38 -11.13 59.21 -6.68
CA HIS A 38 -9.85 58.54 -6.84
C HIS A 38 -10.03 57.36 -7.82
N GLY A 39 -9.21 57.42 -8.85
CA GLY A 39 -9.12 56.52 -9.96
C GLY A 39 -8.95 55.07 -9.54
N HIS A 40 -9.59 54.21 -10.29
CA HIS A 40 -9.44 52.76 -10.20
C HIS A 40 -8.01 52.35 -10.61
N GLY A 41 -7.09 52.34 -9.63
CA GLY A 41 -5.87 51.56 -9.73
C GLY A 41 -6.16 50.15 -9.24
N HIS A 42 -5.98 49.15 -10.09
CA HIS A 42 -5.91 47.76 -9.67
C HIS A 42 -4.86 47.65 -8.57
N PRO A 43 -5.12 46.92 -7.45
CA PRO A 43 -4.06 46.62 -6.51
C PRO A 43 -3.09 45.67 -7.21
N ALA A 44 -1.98 46.21 -7.67
CA ALA A 44 -0.80 45.41 -7.97
C ALA A 44 -0.46 44.58 -6.73
N CYS A 45 -0.20 43.31 -6.95
CA CYS A 45 0.28 42.36 -5.95
C CYS A 45 1.34 43.02 -5.05
N GLY A 46 1.11 42.90 -3.72
CA GLY A 46 1.95 43.57 -2.72
C GLY A 46 3.44 43.31 -2.94
N GLY A 47 4.16 44.36 -3.26
CA GLY A 47 5.62 44.40 -3.19
C GLY A 47 6.04 44.33 -1.72
N GLY A 48 6.17 43.10 -1.19
CA GLY A 48 6.95 42.90 0.00
C GLY A 48 8.39 43.31 -0.33
N ASP A 49 9.02 44.06 0.53
CA ASP A 49 10.44 44.45 0.39
C ASP A 49 11.28 43.22 0.09
N VAL A 50 11.75 43.11 -1.16
CA VAL A 50 12.52 41.97 -1.63
C VAL A 50 13.89 42.11 -1.02
N MET A 51 14.18 41.34 0.02
CA MET A 51 15.46 41.34 0.72
C MET A 51 16.58 40.95 -0.25
N SER A 52 17.46 41.86 -0.55
CA SER A 52 18.60 41.61 -1.41
C SER A 52 19.92 41.90 -0.68
N LEU A 53 20.95 41.09 -1.00
CA LEU A 53 22.26 41.18 -0.45
C LEU A 53 23.28 41.24 -1.60
N GLU A 54 24.18 42.22 -1.55
CA GLU A 54 25.32 42.31 -2.45
C GLU A 54 26.52 41.63 -1.80
N VAL A 55 27.09 40.64 -2.47
CA VAL A 55 28.22 39.83 -1.99
C VAL A 55 29.29 39.83 -3.06
N SER A 56 30.42 40.49 -2.79
CA SER A 56 31.53 40.54 -3.74
C SER A 56 32.08 39.16 -4.07
N GLU A 57 32.65 38.99 -5.28
CA GLU A 57 33.20 37.71 -5.73
C GLU A 57 34.20 37.06 -4.77
N LYS A 58 35.04 37.90 -4.10
CA LYS A 58 35.99 37.43 -3.07
C LYS A 58 35.27 36.79 -1.89
N VAL A 59 34.19 37.42 -1.41
CA VAL A 59 33.38 36.92 -0.30
C VAL A 59 32.60 35.68 -0.72
N GLN A 60 32.07 35.66 -1.94
CA GLN A 60 31.41 34.46 -2.47
C GLN A 60 32.34 33.23 -2.43
N LYS A 61 33.59 33.41 -2.87
CA LYS A 61 34.61 32.35 -2.82
C LYS A 61 34.98 31.95 -1.40
N ALA A 62 35.12 32.93 -0.50
CA ALA A 62 35.46 32.69 0.91
C ALA A 62 34.34 31.94 1.63
N LEU A 63 33.06 32.25 1.37
CA LEU A 63 31.89 31.58 1.91
C LEU A 63 31.59 30.23 1.21
N GLY A 64 32.31 29.89 0.15
CA GLY A 64 32.06 28.70 -0.62
C GLY A 64 30.67 28.69 -1.27
N LEU A 65 30.16 29.86 -1.70
CA LEU A 65 28.83 29.94 -2.33
C LEU A 65 28.81 29.13 -3.61
N ALA A 66 27.86 28.21 -3.68
CA ALA A 66 27.59 27.43 -4.89
C ALA A 66 26.11 27.58 -5.28
N THR A 67 25.88 27.77 -6.57
CA THR A 67 24.54 27.88 -7.13
C THR A 67 24.25 26.67 -8.02
N VAL A 68 22.98 26.31 -8.07
CA VAL A 68 22.44 25.26 -8.98
C VAL A 68 21.19 25.82 -9.64
N ARG A 69 20.95 25.48 -10.89
CA ARG A 69 19.72 25.88 -11.58
C ARG A 69 18.54 25.12 -11.00
N SER A 70 17.42 25.82 -10.80
CA SER A 70 16.16 25.19 -10.46
C SER A 70 15.71 24.34 -11.66
N GLU A 71 15.19 23.15 -11.38
CA GLU A 71 14.75 22.22 -12.42
C GLU A 71 13.25 21.96 -12.28
N ARG A 72 12.62 21.51 -13.36
CA ARG A 72 11.31 20.90 -13.29
C ARG A 72 11.48 19.39 -13.21
N ARG A 73 10.94 18.78 -12.18
CA ARG A 73 10.96 17.33 -11.97
C ARG A 73 9.60 16.84 -11.52
N ARG A 74 9.32 15.61 -11.86
CA ARG A 74 8.23 14.86 -11.21
C ARG A 74 8.78 14.33 -9.90
N LEU A 75 8.27 14.83 -8.78
CA LEU A 75 8.52 14.23 -7.48
C LEU A 75 7.35 13.29 -7.20
N ASP A 76 7.53 12.02 -7.56
CA ASP A 76 6.55 11.00 -7.19
C ASP A 76 6.42 10.98 -5.68
N GLY A 77 5.26 11.30 -5.16
CA GLY A 77 4.97 11.19 -3.74
C GLY A 77 5.05 9.73 -3.34
N SER A 78 5.85 9.36 -2.34
CA SER A 78 5.74 8.06 -1.69
C SER A 78 5.00 8.23 -0.38
N ARG A 79 3.95 7.44 -0.17
CA ARG A 79 3.28 7.32 1.11
C ARG A 79 3.74 6.07 1.82
N PHE A 80 3.83 6.16 3.13
CA PHE A 80 4.35 5.09 3.96
C PHE A 80 3.28 4.69 4.97
N PHE A 81 2.97 3.40 5.00
CA PHE A 81 2.04 2.84 5.95
C PHE A 81 2.70 1.75 6.77
N ALA A 82 2.41 1.71 8.06
CA ALA A 82 2.84 0.62 8.92
C ALA A 82 1.94 -0.58 8.68
N GLY A 83 2.54 -1.74 8.39
CA GLY A 83 1.82 -2.98 8.16
C GLY A 83 2.42 -4.14 8.94
N ARG A 84 1.76 -5.29 8.82
CA ARG A 84 2.20 -6.57 9.39
C ARG A 84 2.05 -7.66 8.35
N TYR A 85 3.06 -8.51 8.22
CA TYR A 85 2.95 -9.70 7.40
C TYR A 85 1.92 -10.66 7.98
N GLU A 86 1.04 -11.14 7.14
CA GLU A 86 0.10 -12.22 7.45
C GLU A 86 0.15 -13.28 6.36
N LEU A 87 -0.34 -14.48 6.67
CA LEU A 87 -0.53 -15.51 5.66
C LEU A 87 -1.60 -15.07 4.67
N ALA A 88 -1.32 -15.20 3.39
CA ALA A 88 -2.33 -14.99 2.36
C ALA A 88 -3.46 -16.04 2.51
N PRO A 89 -4.71 -15.71 2.16
CA PRO A 89 -5.82 -16.67 2.28
C PRO A 89 -5.54 -18.01 1.60
N GLU A 90 -4.92 -17.96 0.42
CA GLU A 90 -4.50 -19.12 -0.36
C GLU A 90 -3.29 -19.88 0.23
N ALA A 91 -2.69 -19.37 1.31
CA ALA A 91 -1.61 -20.06 2.01
C ALA A 91 -2.09 -21.31 2.74
N ARG A 92 -3.38 -21.37 3.13
CA ARG A 92 -3.96 -22.49 3.83
C ARG A 92 -4.65 -23.42 2.84
N ILE A 93 -4.40 -24.71 2.98
CA ILE A 93 -4.99 -25.77 2.17
C ILE A 93 -5.53 -26.82 3.14
N THR A 94 -6.82 -26.96 3.17
CA THR A 94 -7.47 -28.03 3.94
C THR A 94 -7.60 -29.28 3.08
N VAL A 95 -7.14 -30.41 3.60
CA VAL A 95 -7.23 -31.71 2.95
C VAL A 95 -8.21 -32.58 3.72
N GLY A 96 -9.29 -32.95 3.06
CA GLY A 96 -10.35 -33.80 3.61
C GLY A 96 -10.29 -35.23 3.10
N SER A 97 -11.10 -36.11 3.72
CA SER A 97 -11.25 -37.47 3.33
C SER A 97 -12.18 -37.59 2.10
N PRO A 98 -11.77 -38.25 1.01
CA PRO A 98 -12.62 -38.43 -0.15
C PRO A 98 -13.70 -39.48 0.10
N VAL A 99 -13.54 -40.36 1.09
CA VAL A 99 -14.43 -41.48 1.40
C VAL A 99 -14.68 -41.58 2.89
N ALA A 100 -15.78 -42.23 3.26
CA ALA A 100 -16.03 -42.65 4.65
C ALA A 100 -15.17 -43.86 5.00
N GLY A 101 -14.61 -43.87 6.22
CA GLY A 101 -13.81 -45.01 6.67
C GLY A 101 -12.94 -44.69 7.87
N ARG A 102 -12.04 -45.63 8.21
CA ARG A 102 -11.14 -45.52 9.34
C ARG A 102 -9.85 -44.83 8.93
N LEU A 103 -9.49 -43.75 9.63
CA LEU A 103 -8.31 -42.95 9.40
C LEU A 103 -7.06 -43.63 9.94
N ARG A 104 -5.95 -43.54 9.19
CA ARG A 104 -4.59 -43.74 9.67
C ARG A 104 -3.73 -42.54 9.27
N LEU A 105 -3.27 -41.77 10.25
CA LEU A 105 -2.40 -40.62 10.04
C LEU A 105 -0.96 -41.06 9.77
N VAL A 106 -0.31 -40.39 8.80
CA VAL A 106 1.12 -40.59 8.48
C VAL A 106 1.94 -39.39 8.95
N VAL A 107 1.34 -38.19 8.98
CA VAL A 107 2.00 -36.92 9.30
C VAL A 107 1.66 -36.47 10.71
N ARG A 108 2.51 -35.55 11.24
CA ARG A 108 2.35 -34.91 12.55
C ARG A 108 2.25 -33.40 12.39
N PRO A 109 1.69 -32.67 13.36
CA PRO A 109 1.75 -31.21 13.38
C PRO A 109 3.20 -30.72 13.26
N LEU A 110 3.41 -29.63 12.46
CA LEU A 110 4.69 -29.01 12.15
C LEU A 110 5.61 -29.79 11.20
N ASP A 111 5.23 -30.97 10.72
CA ASP A 111 5.97 -31.67 9.68
C ASP A 111 6.06 -30.82 8.41
N ARG A 112 7.22 -30.84 7.75
CA ARG A 112 7.40 -30.27 6.41
C ARG A 112 7.04 -31.30 5.38
N ILE A 113 6.18 -30.92 4.46
CA ILE A 113 5.58 -31.79 3.46
C ILE A 113 5.94 -31.28 2.07
N ALA A 114 6.40 -32.19 1.22
CA ALA A 114 6.56 -31.94 -0.21
C ALA A 114 5.23 -32.23 -0.94
N LYS A 115 5.05 -31.66 -2.12
CA LYS A 115 3.91 -32.03 -2.98
C LYS A 115 3.99 -33.50 -3.34
N GLY A 116 2.89 -34.25 -3.10
CA GLY A 116 2.80 -35.68 -3.36
C GLY A 116 3.12 -36.59 -2.18
N ASP A 117 3.64 -36.06 -1.06
CA ASP A 117 3.85 -36.86 0.16
C ASP A 117 2.52 -37.39 0.70
N VAL A 118 2.55 -38.58 1.30
CA VAL A 118 1.36 -39.20 1.90
C VAL A 118 1.04 -38.49 3.20
N LEU A 119 -0.18 -37.99 3.31
CA LEU A 119 -0.71 -37.32 4.51
C LEU A 119 -1.38 -38.33 5.45
N PHE A 120 -2.28 -39.11 4.89
CA PHE A 120 -3.02 -40.13 5.63
C PHE A 120 -3.58 -41.17 4.67
N THR A 121 -4.05 -42.27 5.23
CA THR A 121 -4.82 -43.32 4.52
C THR A 121 -6.19 -43.50 5.16
N VAL A 122 -7.16 -43.92 4.37
CA VAL A 122 -8.52 -44.21 4.84
C VAL A 122 -8.93 -45.63 4.39
N GLU A 123 -9.21 -46.47 5.36
CA GLU A 123 -9.74 -47.82 5.10
C GLU A 123 -11.25 -47.75 4.99
N SER A 124 -11.79 -48.02 3.79
CA SER A 124 -13.22 -47.94 3.50
C SER A 124 -13.80 -49.32 3.21
N ALA A 125 -14.71 -49.78 4.05
CA ALA A 125 -15.43 -51.05 3.84
C ALA A 125 -16.30 -51.01 2.56
N GLU A 126 -16.80 -49.82 2.20
CA GLU A 126 -17.58 -49.62 0.98
C GLU A 126 -16.72 -49.83 -0.26
N LEU A 127 -15.51 -49.28 -0.30
CA LEU A 127 -14.58 -49.50 -1.41
C LEU A 127 -14.13 -50.94 -1.51
N VAL A 128 -13.91 -51.65 -0.40
CA VAL A 128 -13.60 -53.07 -0.41
C VAL A 128 -14.75 -53.84 -1.10
N ALA A 129 -16.01 -53.50 -0.82
CA ALA A 129 -17.17 -54.16 -1.47
C ALA A 129 -17.23 -53.82 -2.97
N GLN A 130 -17.00 -52.56 -3.36
CA GLN A 130 -16.98 -52.13 -4.75
C GLN A 130 -15.84 -52.79 -5.55
N GLU A 131 -14.64 -52.86 -4.99
CA GLU A 131 -13.50 -53.55 -5.61
C GLU A 131 -13.75 -55.03 -5.83
N LYS A 132 -14.39 -55.73 -4.86
CA LYS A 132 -14.79 -57.13 -5.02
C LYS A 132 -15.81 -57.30 -6.13
N GLU A 133 -16.77 -56.41 -6.25
CA GLU A 133 -17.75 -56.44 -7.31
C GLU A 133 -17.13 -56.19 -8.69
N ILE A 134 -16.23 -55.20 -8.81
CA ILE A 134 -15.45 -54.96 -10.01
C ILE A 134 -14.65 -56.21 -10.41
N ALA A 135 -13.96 -56.84 -9.46
CA ALA A 135 -13.18 -58.03 -9.70
C ALA A 135 -14.04 -59.25 -10.12
N GLN A 136 -15.32 -59.34 -9.63
CA GLN A 136 -16.25 -60.33 -10.11
C GLN A 136 -16.69 -60.09 -11.58
N LEU A 137 -16.98 -58.83 -11.93
CA LEU A 137 -17.33 -58.46 -13.30
C LEU A 137 -16.16 -58.73 -14.26
N GLU A 138 -14.93 -58.43 -13.85
CA GLU A 138 -13.71 -58.69 -14.65
C GLU A 138 -13.53 -60.20 -14.90
N ARG A 139 -13.72 -61.04 -13.86
CA ARG A 139 -13.64 -62.48 -14.00
C ARG A 139 -14.71 -62.99 -14.96
N ARG A 140 -15.96 -62.52 -14.85
CA ARG A 140 -17.02 -62.91 -15.78
C ARG A 140 -16.70 -62.49 -17.22
N LEU A 141 -16.18 -61.27 -17.44
CA LEU A 141 -15.75 -60.82 -18.74
C LEU A 141 -14.62 -61.65 -19.33
N ALA A 142 -13.63 -62.08 -18.49
CA ALA A 142 -12.55 -62.94 -18.92
C ALA A 142 -13.05 -64.25 -19.52
N VAL A 143 -14.05 -64.88 -18.89
CA VAL A 143 -14.69 -66.10 -19.43
C VAL A 143 -15.37 -65.87 -20.78
N TYR A 144 -16.10 -64.74 -20.94
CA TYR A 144 -16.72 -64.41 -22.24
C TYR A 144 -15.67 -64.18 -23.35
N ARG A 145 -14.54 -63.58 -22.98
CA ARG A 145 -13.41 -63.37 -23.92
C ARG A 145 -12.78 -64.70 -24.35
N GLU A 146 -12.61 -65.67 -23.43
CA GLU A 146 -12.13 -67.01 -23.75
C GLU A 146 -13.09 -67.75 -24.70
N LEU A 147 -14.38 -67.57 -24.51
CA LEU A 147 -15.40 -68.10 -25.38
C LEU A 147 -15.58 -67.35 -26.71
N LYS A 148 -14.74 -66.32 -26.95
CA LYS A 148 -14.79 -65.42 -28.13
C LYS A 148 -16.20 -64.79 -28.34
N THR A 149 -16.93 -64.56 -27.25
CA THR A 149 -18.26 -63.96 -27.28
C THR A 149 -18.18 -62.55 -26.70
N ALA A 150 -18.56 -61.54 -27.49
CA ALA A 150 -18.62 -60.16 -26.99
C ALA A 150 -19.84 -59.98 -26.08
N ASN A 151 -19.63 -59.29 -24.94
CA ASN A 151 -20.72 -58.92 -24.04
C ASN A 151 -20.60 -57.41 -23.68
N ALA A 152 -21.12 -56.58 -24.59
CA ALA A 152 -21.10 -55.13 -24.47
C ALA A 152 -21.80 -54.60 -23.22
N ALA A 153 -22.86 -55.25 -22.77
CA ALA A 153 -23.59 -54.86 -21.57
C ALA A 153 -22.74 -55.01 -20.31
N LEU A 154 -21.99 -56.11 -20.19
CA LEU A 154 -21.09 -56.34 -19.07
C LEU A 154 -19.84 -55.44 -19.10
N GLU A 155 -19.34 -55.12 -20.31
CA GLU A 155 -18.24 -54.14 -20.49
C GLU A 155 -18.68 -52.74 -20.05
N ASN A 156 -19.87 -52.30 -20.43
CA ASN A 156 -20.44 -51.03 -20.01
C ASN A 156 -20.67 -51.00 -18.49
N GLU A 157 -21.23 -52.06 -17.88
CA GLU A 157 -21.42 -52.13 -16.43
C GLU A 157 -20.09 -51.98 -15.68
N LEU A 158 -19.05 -52.68 -16.11
CA LEU A 158 -17.73 -52.61 -15.56
C LEU A 158 -17.13 -51.18 -15.69
N ALA A 159 -17.29 -50.57 -16.87
CA ALA A 159 -16.80 -49.24 -17.11
C ALA A 159 -17.47 -48.17 -16.20
N VAL A 160 -18.79 -48.26 -16.06
CA VAL A 160 -19.57 -47.39 -15.17
C VAL A 160 -19.12 -47.52 -13.71
N LYS A 161 -18.97 -48.78 -13.22
CA LYS A 161 -18.55 -49.00 -11.84
C LYS A 161 -17.11 -48.47 -11.59
N LYS A 162 -16.18 -48.74 -12.50
CA LYS A 162 -14.81 -48.20 -12.40
C LYS A 162 -14.80 -46.66 -12.41
N ALA A 163 -15.61 -46.06 -13.27
CA ALA A 163 -15.73 -44.61 -13.33
C ALA A 163 -16.32 -44.01 -12.02
N ALA A 164 -17.32 -44.68 -11.44
CA ALA A 164 -17.91 -44.29 -10.16
C ALA A 164 -16.89 -44.32 -9.02
N VAL A 165 -16.11 -45.40 -8.90
CA VAL A 165 -15.03 -45.47 -7.88
C VAL A 165 -13.97 -44.39 -8.12
N ALA A 166 -13.53 -44.22 -9.37
CA ALA A 166 -12.53 -43.19 -9.70
C ALA A 166 -13.02 -41.77 -9.33
N ALA A 167 -14.29 -41.46 -9.59
CA ALA A 167 -14.90 -40.19 -9.20
C ALA A 167 -15.01 -40.05 -7.67
N GLN A 168 -15.40 -41.09 -6.96
CA GLN A 168 -15.52 -41.09 -5.50
C GLN A 168 -14.17 -40.81 -4.81
N VAL A 169 -13.09 -41.40 -5.29
CA VAL A 169 -11.76 -41.22 -4.69
C VAL A 169 -11.03 -39.96 -5.18
N SER A 170 -11.65 -39.17 -6.06
CA SER A 170 -11.10 -37.88 -6.52
C SER A 170 -9.66 -37.98 -7.04
N GLY A 171 -9.32 -39.04 -7.74
CA GLY A 171 -7.98 -39.25 -8.32
C GLY A 171 -6.91 -39.74 -7.34
N ASN A 172 -7.27 -40.04 -6.10
CA ASN A 172 -6.37 -40.66 -5.14
C ASN A 172 -6.11 -42.14 -5.47
N GLU A 173 -4.99 -42.66 -5.07
CA GLU A 173 -4.65 -44.08 -5.23
C GLU A 173 -5.50 -44.96 -4.30
N VAL A 174 -6.07 -46.02 -4.84
CA VAL A 174 -6.83 -47.02 -4.08
C VAL A 174 -6.21 -48.40 -4.25
N LYS A 175 -6.01 -49.09 -3.14
CA LYS A 175 -5.54 -50.45 -3.12
C LYS A 175 -6.16 -51.18 -1.94
N ASP A 176 -6.81 -52.32 -2.22
CA ASP A 176 -7.44 -53.21 -1.20
C ASP A 176 -8.39 -52.42 -0.26
N GLY A 177 -9.19 -51.50 -0.83
CA GLY A 177 -10.12 -50.66 -0.08
C GLY A 177 -9.48 -49.55 0.73
N VAL A 178 -8.16 -49.33 0.61
CA VAL A 178 -7.41 -48.26 1.27
C VAL A 178 -7.14 -47.13 0.29
N VAL A 179 -7.64 -45.95 0.60
CA VAL A 179 -7.36 -44.72 -0.14
C VAL A 179 -6.15 -44.03 0.43
N THR A 180 -5.17 -43.73 -0.41
CA THR A 180 -3.96 -42.98 -0.03
C THR A 180 -4.10 -41.50 -0.43
N VAL A 181 -4.23 -40.59 0.55
CA VAL A 181 -4.39 -39.18 0.33
C VAL A 181 -3.04 -38.48 0.40
N ARG A 182 -2.69 -37.75 -0.67
CA ARG A 182 -1.40 -37.09 -0.82
C ARG A 182 -1.53 -35.56 -0.77
N ALA A 183 -0.44 -34.90 -0.41
CA ALA A 183 -0.37 -33.46 -0.33
C ALA A 183 -0.50 -32.82 -1.72
N PRO A 184 -1.45 -31.88 -1.93
CA PRO A 184 -1.65 -31.19 -3.21
C PRO A 184 -0.56 -30.16 -3.48
N ALA A 185 0.13 -29.67 -2.45
CA ALA A 185 1.24 -28.69 -2.54
C ALA A 185 2.23 -28.90 -1.40
N ALA A 186 3.44 -28.36 -1.58
CA ALA A 186 4.44 -28.31 -0.51
C ALA A 186 4.01 -27.29 0.58
N GLY A 187 4.36 -27.59 1.83
CA GLY A 187 4.02 -26.73 2.96
C GLY A 187 4.44 -27.34 4.30
N SER A 188 3.80 -26.92 5.36
CA SER A 188 3.91 -27.51 6.70
C SER A 188 2.53 -27.88 7.23
N VAL A 189 2.46 -28.93 8.02
CA VAL A 189 1.19 -29.32 8.71
C VAL A 189 0.92 -28.27 9.80
N GLU A 190 -0.14 -27.52 9.66
CA GLU A 190 -0.58 -26.51 10.66
C GLU A 190 -1.31 -27.20 11.80
N SER A 191 -2.28 -28.04 11.47
CA SER A 191 -3.08 -28.76 12.47
C SER A 191 -3.68 -30.04 11.87
N LEU A 192 -4.02 -30.96 12.78
CA LEU A 192 -4.82 -32.14 12.52
C LEU A 192 -6.17 -31.95 13.21
N THR A 193 -7.25 -32.09 12.45
CA THR A 193 -8.62 -31.87 12.97
C THR A 193 -9.15 -33.11 13.70
N VAL A 194 -8.58 -34.28 13.41
CA VAL A 194 -9.02 -35.58 13.92
C VAL A 194 -7.86 -36.41 14.43
N SER A 195 -8.14 -37.37 15.31
CA SER A 195 -7.15 -38.26 15.87
C SER A 195 -6.95 -39.50 14.99
N ASP A 196 -5.76 -40.10 15.08
CA ASP A 196 -5.45 -41.37 14.43
C ASP A 196 -6.44 -42.48 14.86
N GLY A 197 -6.87 -43.31 13.94
CA GLY A 197 -7.87 -44.35 14.16
C GLY A 197 -9.31 -43.88 14.21
N ALA A 198 -9.60 -42.59 14.07
CA ALA A 198 -10.98 -42.06 14.02
C ALA A 198 -11.75 -42.56 12.79
N TRP A 199 -13.06 -42.64 12.92
CA TRP A 199 -13.95 -42.88 11.79
C TRP A 199 -14.35 -41.58 11.14
N LEU A 200 -14.14 -41.48 9.83
CA LEU A 200 -14.41 -40.27 9.04
C LEU A 200 -15.69 -40.44 8.20
N ALA A 201 -16.42 -39.36 8.04
CA ALA A 201 -17.38 -39.19 6.95
C ALA A 201 -16.67 -38.70 5.68
N THR A 202 -17.29 -38.91 4.53
CA THR A 202 -16.84 -38.32 3.26
C THR A 202 -16.84 -36.80 3.38
N GLY A 203 -15.75 -36.13 2.94
CA GLY A 203 -15.58 -34.71 3.02
C GLY A 203 -15.11 -34.20 4.38
N ALA A 204 -14.93 -35.05 5.39
CA ALA A 204 -14.42 -34.64 6.71
C ALA A 204 -13.00 -34.07 6.58
N GLU A 205 -12.77 -32.89 7.16
CA GLU A 205 -11.46 -32.25 7.20
C GLU A 205 -10.52 -33.06 8.09
N VAL A 206 -9.30 -33.32 7.63
CA VAL A 206 -8.30 -34.12 8.33
C VAL A 206 -7.04 -33.32 8.63
N VAL A 207 -6.46 -32.70 7.61
CA VAL A 207 -5.17 -32.01 7.69
C VAL A 207 -5.31 -30.59 7.16
N SER A 208 -4.86 -29.61 7.93
CA SER A 208 -4.61 -28.25 7.45
C SER A 208 -3.13 -28.08 7.14
N LEU A 209 -2.82 -27.77 5.88
CA LEU A 209 -1.48 -27.44 5.42
C LEU A 209 -1.36 -25.92 5.28
N VAL A 210 -0.17 -25.38 5.61
CA VAL A 210 0.13 -23.97 5.42
C VAL A 210 1.39 -23.83 4.56
N ARG A 211 1.35 -22.89 3.63
CA ARG A 211 2.53 -22.44 2.87
C ARG A 211 3.11 -21.21 3.56
N PRO A 212 4.21 -21.35 4.32
CA PRO A 212 4.75 -20.25 5.13
C PRO A 212 5.37 -19.13 4.29
N ASP A 213 5.61 -19.36 3.02
CA ASP A 213 6.14 -18.43 2.02
C ASP A 213 5.04 -17.61 1.30
N ALA A 214 3.79 -18.06 1.38
CA ALA A 214 2.66 -17.32 0.82
C ALA A 214 2.19 -16.24 1.80
N LEU A 215 2.92 -15.14 1.83
CA LEU A 215 2.67 -13.98 2.68
C LEU A 215 2.13 -12.81 1.90
N ARG A 216 1.33 -11.98 2.57
CA ARG A 216 0.98 -10.62 2.17
C ARG A 216 1.24 -9.67 3.34
N LEU A 217 1.43 -8.38 3.07
CA LEU A 217 1.46 -7.37 4.12
C LEU A 217 0.08 -6.73 4.24
N LYS A 218 -0.45 -6.65 5.46
CA LYS A 218 -1.68 -5.92 5.77
C LYS A 218 -1.33 -4.64 6.50
N ALA A 219 -1.76 -3.50 5.97
CA ALA A 219 -1.76 -2.21 6.64
C ALA A 219 -3.21 -1.75 6.87
N LEU A 220 -3.47 -1.06 7.98
CA LEU A 220 -4.73 -0.39 8.21
C LEU A 220 -4.52 1.10 7.96
N VAL A 221 -5.25 1.66 7.01
CA VAL A 221 -5.07 3.01 6.49
C VAL A 221 -6.36 3.79 6.72
N ALA A 222 -6.26 5.07 7.07
CA ALA A 222 -7.44 5.92 7.19
C ALA A 222 -8.18 6.00 5.84
N ALA A 223 -9.51 6.02 5.86
CA ALA A 223 -10.33 6.01 4.65
C ALA A 223 -9.94 7.15 3.68
N SER A 224 -9.71 8.37 4.20
CA SER A 224 -9.29 9.53 3.42
C SER A 224 -7.93 9.36 2.71
N GLU A 225 -7.05 8.53 3.26
CA GLU A 225 -5.77 8.19 2.63
C GLU A 225 -5.91 7.02 1.66
N ALA A 226 -6.79 6.05 1.99
CA ALA A 226 -7.08 4.91 1.14
C ALA A 226 -7.77 5.32 -0.17
N ASP A 227 -8.62 6.36 -0.15
CA ASP A 227 -9.27 6.94 -1.34
C ASP A 227 -8.26 7.48 -2.39
N GLN A 228 -7.01 7.73 -1.96
CA GLN A 228 -5.93 8.19 -2.84
C GLN A 228 -5.07 7.04 -3.38
N LEU A 229 -5.38 5.81 -2.99
CA LEU A 229 -4.73 4.60 -3.47
C LEU A 229 -5.62 3.93 -4.52
N THR A 230 -4.97 3.27 -5.49
CA THR A 230 -5.69 2.54 -6.55
C THR A 230 -5.40 1.05 -6.43
N ASP A 231 -6.41 0.22 -6.61
CA ASP A 231 -6.24 -1.24 -6.66
C ASP A 231 -5.32 -1.65 -7.81
N GLY A 232 -4.34 -2.49 -7.56
CA GLY A 232 -3.30 -2.84 -8.52
C GLY A 232 -2.11 -1.86 -8.59
N GLN A 233 -2.13 -0.77 -7.82
CA GLN A 233 -1.02 0.19 -7.75
C GLN A 233 0.27 -0.48 -7.27
N ALA A 234 1.40 -0.10 -7.88
CA ALA A 234 2.71 -0.59 -7.47
C ALA A 234 3.08 -0.12 -6.06
N CYS A 235 3.67 -1.01 -5.30
CA CYS A 235 4.16 -0.72 -3.97
C CYS A 235 5.50 -1.42 -3.71
N VAL A 236 6.21 -0.98 -2.68
CA VAL A 236 7.47 -1.59 -2.24
C VAL A 236 7.39 -1.88 -0.75
N VAL A 237 7.81 -3.07 -0.36
CA VAL A 237 7.95 -3.48 1.04
C VAL A 237 9.34 -4.03 1.26
N GLU A 238 10.14 -3.34 2.07
CA GLU A 238 11.54 -3.74 2.37
C GLU A 238 12.37 -4.07 1.10
N GLY A 239 12.19 -3.28 0.03
CA GLY A 239 12.89 -3.47 -1.25
C GLY A 239 12.26 -4.54 -2.16
N THR A 240 11.17 -5.18 -1.75
CA THR A 240 10.44 -6.14 -2.60
C THR A 240 9.26 -5.44 -3.25
N GLU A 241 9.18 -5.55 -4.56
CA GLU A 241 8.05 -5.03 -5.35
C GLU A 241 6.79 -5.84 -5.10
N GLY A 242 5.68 -5.15 -5.00
CA GLY A 242 4.35 -5.72 -4.83
C GLY A 242 3.27 -4.85 -5.45
N GLU A 243 2.05 -5.31 -5.35
CA GLU A 243 0.85 -4.61 -5.79
C GLU A 243 -0.11 -4.41 -4.62
N ILE A 244 -0.79 -3.26 -4.60
CA ILE A 244 -1.82 -2.98 -3.61
C ILE A 244 -3.13 -3.69 -3.98
N ARG A 245 -3.79 -4.23 -2.96
CA ARG A 245 -5.20 -4.64 -3.01
C ARG A 245 -5.93 -3.95 -1.88
N LEU A 246 -7.00 -3.25 -2.23
CA LEU A 246 -7.83 -2.55 -1.26
C LEU A 246 -8.89 -3.51 -0.71
N GLY A 247 -9.01 -3.57 0.59
CA GLY A 247 -10.07 -4.32 1.25
C GLY A 247 -11.30 -3.45 1.52
N VAL A 248 -12.33 -4.06 2.08
CA VAL A 248 -13.54 -3.36 2.50
C VAL A 248 -13.29 -2.74 3.87
N GLY A 249 -13.63 -1.47 4.04
CA GLY A 249 -13.52 -0.75 5.32
C GLY A 249 -14.41 -1.38 6.39
N ASP A 250 -13.97 -1.29 7.63
CA ASP A 250 -14.63 -1.90 8.80
C ASP A 250 -15.74 -1.02 9.40
N GLY A 251 -16.04 0.12 8.78
CA GLY A 251 -16.98 1.12 9.30
C GLY A 251 -16.41 2.00 10.42
N ALA A 252 -15.22 1.71 10.94
CA ALA A 252 -14.52 2.52 11.94
C ALA A 252 -13.58 3.57 11.29
N GLY A 253 -13.70 3.79 9.99
CA GLY A 253 -12.89 4.75 9.24
C GLY A 253 -11.50 4.22 8.83
N LEU A 254 -11.25 2.93 8.99
CA LEU A 254 -10.04 2.26 8.55
C LEU A 254 -10.34 1.32 7.38
N VAL A 255 -9.44 1.32 6.39
CA VAL A 255 -9.47 0.44 5.23
C VAL A 255 -8.25 -0.47 5.27
N PRO A 256 -8.41 -1.79 5.22
CA PRO A 256 -7.28 -2.69 5.10
C PRO A 256 -6.68 -2.61 3.70
N VAL A 257 -5.40 -2.28 3.63
CA VAL A 257 -4.61 -2.24 2.40
C VAL A 257 -3.64 -3.41 2.44
N TYR A 258 -3.66 -4.23 1.41
CA TYR A 258 -2.81 -5.40 1.29
C TYR A 258 -1.75 -5.17 0.22
N ALA A 259 -0.47 -5.40 0.55
CA ALA A 259 0.55 -5.60 -0.45
C ALA A 259 0.67 -7.08 -0.76
N VAL A 260 0.41 -7.45 -2.01
CA VAL A 260 0.59 -8.80 -2.55
C VAL A 260 1.83 -8.86 -3.41
N PHE A 261 2.48 -10.01 -3.46
CA PHE A 261 3.79 -10.17 -4.09
C PHE A 261 3.71 -11.19 -5.23
N PRO A 262 3.38 -10.77 -6.47
CA PRO A 262 3.23 -11.68 -7.61
C PRO A 262 4.51 -12.47 -7.94
N LYS A 263 5.68 -11.87 -7.70
CA LYS A 263 7.01 -12.47 -7.91
C LYS A 263 7.54 -13.24 -6.70
N GLY A 264 6.73 -13.43 -5.68
CA GLY A 264 7.10 -14.07 -4.41
C GLY A 264 7.28 -13.09 -3.27
N ALA A 265 6.80 -13.47 -2.09
CA ALA A 265 6.90 -12.65 -0.88
C ALA A 265 8.34 -12.64 -0.33
N PRO A 266 8.73 -11.58 0.40
CA PRO A 266 10.01 -11.55 1.10
C PRO A 266 10.08 -12.71 2.11
N ARG A 267 11.30 -13.21 2.36
CA ARG A 267 11.53 -14.25 3.36
C ARG A 267 11.34 -13.70 4.78
N ARG A 268 10.10 -13.62 5.21
CA ARG A 268 9.68 -13.15 6.53
C ARG A 268 8.75 -14.18 7.18
N ARG A 269 8.38 -13.92 8.43
CA ARG A 269 7.37 -14.71 9.14
C ARG A 269 6.10 -13.88 9.28
N ALA A 270 4.97 -14.53 9.29
CA ALA A 270 3.71 -13.88 9.65
C ALA A 270 3.84 -13.25 11.06
N GLY A 271 3.22 -12.07 11.25
CA GLY A 271 3.30 -11.30 12.48
C GLY A 271 4.42 -10.25 12.52
N VAL A 272 5.44 -10.31 11.66
CA VAL A 272 6.50 -9.30 11.57
C VAL A 272 5.94 -8.00 11.02
N ARG A 273 6.31 -6.88 11.63
CA ARG A 273 5.95 -5.53 11.15
C ARG A 273 6.88 -5.10 10.02
N ALA A 274 6.33 -4.41 9.04
CA ALA A 274 7.09 -3.81 7.95
C ALA A 274 6.43 -2.52 7.48
N ARG A 275 7.18 -1.74 6.72
CA ARG A 275 6.72 -0.49 6.12
C ARG A 275 6.32 -0.72 4.68
N LEU A 276 5.09 -0.39 4.35
CA LEU A 276 4.56 -0.35 3.00
C LEU A 276 4.86 1.03 2.41
N GLU A 277 5.53 1.07 1.30
CA GLU A 277 5.75 2.27 0.49
C GLU A 277 4.89 2.19 -0.76
N CYS A 278 3.95 3.13 -0.90
CA CYS A 278 3.09 3.25 -2.06
C CYS A 278 3.55 4.47 -2.87
N VAL A 279 3.85 4.28 -4.14
CA VAL A 279 4.13 5.39 -5.06
C VAL A 279 2.79 6.02 -5.42
N THR A 280 2.48 7.17 -4.83
CA THR A 280 1.31 7.96 -5.19
C THR A 280 1.69 8.84 -6.37
N ASP A 281 0.90 8.76 -7.45
CA ASP A 281 1.01 9.54 -8.68
C ASP A 281 2.22 9.26 -9.60
N ALA A 282 2.11 8.20 -10.41
CA ALA A 282 2.86 8.12 -11.67
C ALA A 282 2.53 9.28 -12.65
N HIS A 283 1.53 10.12 -12.31
CA HIS A 283 1.06 11.26 -13.09
C HIS A 283 1.21 12.59 -12.34
N ALA A 284 2.05 12.65 -11.27
CA ALA A 284 2.32 13.91 -10.59
C ALA A 284 2.78 14.96 -11.60
N PRO A 285 2.22 16.18 -11.57
CA PRO A 285 2.67 17.26 -12.46
C PRO A 285 4.15 17.53 -12.22
N GLU A 286 4.82 17.99 -13.27
CA GLU A 286 6.18 18.50 -13.12
C GLU A 286 6.14 19.75 -12.27
N VAL A 287 6.75 19.69 -11.10
CA VAL A 287 6.89 20.80 -10.16
C VAL A 287 8.30 21.35 -10.21
N ARG A 288 8.46 22.64 -9.90
CA ARG A 288 9.77 23.23 -9.74
C ARG A 288 10.41 22.73 -8.47
N VAL A 289 11.65 22.27 -8.57
CA VAL A 289 12.39 21.69 -7.46
C VAL A 289 13.72 22.41 -7.26
N VAL A 290 14.13 22.45 -6.00
CA VAL A 290 15.45 22.93 -5.59
C VAL A 290 16.12 21.89 -4.69
N PRO A 291 17.44 21.80 -4.62
CA PRO A 291 18.11 20.95 -3.64
C PRO A 291 17.69 21.33 -2.21
N ASN A 292 17.57 20.34 -1.33
CA ASN A 292 17.10 20.56 0.06
C ASN A 292 17.90 21.63 0.81
N GLY A 293 19.22 21.73 0.54
CA GLY A 293 20.09 22.72 1.15
C GLY A 293 19.84 24.17 0.71
N ALA A 294 19.08 24.38 -0.38
CA ALA A 294 18.75 25.73 -0.84
C ALA A 294 17.59 26.36 -0.05
N VAL A 295 16.75 25.55 0.61
CA VAL A 295 15.59 26.06 1.37
C VAL A 295 16.06 26.44 2.77
N VAL A 296 16.02 27.74 3.08
CA VAL A 296 16.36 28.31 4.40
C VAL A 296 15.12 28.93 5.02
N ARG A 297 15.16 29.20 6.31
CA ARG A 297 14.11 29.94 7.02
C ARG A 297 14.58 31.35 7.35
N LEU A 298 13.87 32.37 6.84
CA LEU A 298 14.03 33.77 7.24
C LEU A 298 12.90 34.09 8.23
N GLY A 299 13.24 34.15 9.50
CA GLY A 299 12.25 34.22 10.57
C GLY A 299 11.36 32.98 10.54
N LEU A 300 10.06 33.18 10.34
CA LEU A 300 9.05 32.10 10.22
C LEU A 300 8.83 31.61 8.78
N ASN A 301 9.30 32.35 7.79
CA ASN A 301 9.01 32.10 6.38
C ASN A 301 10.14 31.32 5.70
N PRO A 302 9.81 30.22 5.00
CA PRO A 302 10.77 29.55 4.12
C PRO A 302 11.14 30.46 2.94
N ALA A 303 12.40 30.46 2.57
CA ALA A 303 12.90 31.24 1.45
C ALA A 303 14.05 30.50 0.74
N VAL A 304 14.31 30.92 -0.48
CA VAL A 304 15.45 30.48 -1.30
C VAL A 304 16.23 31.71 -1.76
N PHE A 305 17.55 31.68 -1.65
CA PHE A 305 18.39 32.74 -2.23
C PHE A 305 18.58 32.48 -3.71
N VAL A 306 18.20 33.46 -4.52
CA VAL A 306 18.30 33.44 -5.98
C VAL A 306 19.38 34.46 -6.38
N ARG A 307 20.29 34.07 -7.30
CA ARG A 307 21.23 35.02 -7.93
C ARG A 307 20.45 35.89 -8.90
N ASP A 308 20.70 37.18 -8.84
CA ASP A 308 20.11 38.14 -9.79
C ASP A 308 20.67 37.89 -11.20
N ARG A 309 19.80 37.96 -12.22
CA ARG A 309 20.21 37.78 -13.62
C ARG A 309 21.01 38.91 -14.19
N SER A 310 20.89 40.12 -13.60
CA SER A 310 21.55 41.35 -14.06
C SER A 310 22.84 41.63 -13.31
N ASP A 311 23.04 41.02 -12.14
CA ASP A 311 24.21 41.25 -11.29
C ASP A 311 24.59 39.93 -10.56
N ASP A 312 25.73 39.36 -10.95
CA ASP A 312 26.25 38.13 -10.37
C ASP A 312 26.65 38.26 -8.89
N ASN A 313 26.78 39.46 -8.40
CA ASN A 313 27.10 39.76 -7.00
C ASN A 313 25.87 39.97 -6.13
N ARG A 314 24.69 39.98 -6.73
CA ARG A 314 23.44 40.25 -6.02
C ARG A 314 22.64 38.95 -5.82
N PHE A 315 22.29 38.69 -4.56
CA PHE A 315 21.45 37.59 -4.15
C PHE A 315 20.14 38.10 -3.54
N VAL A 316 19.03 37.54 -3.98
CA VAL A 316 17.70 37.95 -3.58
C VAL A 316 17.04 36.82 -2.82
N ALA A 317 16.56 37.11 -1.61
CA ALA A 317 15.79 36.16 -0.85
C ALA A 317 14.33 36.11 -1.36
N VAL A 318 13.95 35.01 -1.95
CA VAL A 318 12.60 34.79 -2.49
C VAL A 318 11.80 33.90 -1.54
N PRO A 319 10.70 34.40 -0.96
CA PRO A 319 9.80 33.57 -0.16
C PRO A 319 9.24 32.44 -1.02
N VAL A 320 9.23 31.21 -0.47
CA VAL A 320 8.72 30.03 -1.17
C VAL A 320 7.81 29.22 -0.26
N VAL A 321 6.90 28.49 -0.86
CA VAL A 321 6.10 27.46 -0.17
C VAL A 321 6.72 26.11 -0.47
N PRO A 322 7.40 25.45 0.49
CA PRO A 322 7.99 24.15 0.28
C PRO A 322 6.90 23.08 0.27
N GLY A 323 6.95 22.19 -0.71
CA GLY A 323 6.09 21.03 -0.86
C GLY A 323 6.83 19.72 -0.52
N VAL A 324 6.57 18.69 -1.32
CA VAL A 324 7.16 17.35 -1.15
C VAL A 324 8.67 17.38 -1.35
N SER A 325 9.41 16.70 -0.45
CA SER A 325 10.85 16.50 -0.56
C SER A 325 11.16 15.03 -0.84
N LYS A 326 11.94 14.76 -1.89
CA LYS A 326 12.37 13.39 -2.26
C LYS A 326 13.74 13.40 -2.95
N GLY A 327 14.57 12.42 -2.62
CA GLY A 327 15.85 12.21 -3.29
C GLY A 327 16.81 13.40 -3.23
N GLY A 328 16.78 14.21 -2.16
CA GLY A 328 17.64 15.39 -2.00
C GLY A 328 17.07 16.66 -2.62
N TRP A 329 15.86 16.63 -3.17
CA TRP A 329 15.16 17.74 -3.81
C TRP A 329 13.85 18.06 -3.08
N THR A 330 13.50 19.35 -3.03
CA THR A 330 12.23 19.85 -2.47
C THR A 330 11.47 20.59 -3.56
N ALA A 331 10.19 20.27 -3.72
CA ALA A 331 9.27 21.04 -4.53
C ALA A 331 9.07 22.43 -3.89
N VAL A 332 9.06 23.47 -4.69
CA VAL A 332 8.84 24.84 -4.21
C VAL A 332 7.92 25.61 -5.15
N GLU A 333 7.01 26.36 -4.55
CA GLU A 333 6.18 27.35 -5.22
C GLU A 333 6.63 28.75 -4.84
N GLY A 334 6.48 29.72 -5.73
CA GLY A 334 6.82 31.12 -5.50
C GLY A 334 8.16 31.58 -6.12
N LEU A 335 8.92 30.68 -6.75
CA LEU A 335 10.11 31.09 -7.51
C LEU A 335 9.72 31.84 -8.80
N PRO A 336 10.51 32.84 -9.23
CA PRO A 336 10.29 33.56 -10.50
C PRO A 336 10.29 32.62 -11.70
N ASP A 337 9.59 32.97 -12.76
CA ASP A 337 9.54 32.16 -13.98
C ASP A 337 10.87 32.10 -14.73
N GLY A 338 11.08 30.97 -15.41
CA GLY A 338 12.30 30.68 -16.20
C GLY A 338 13.40 30.02 -15.39
N ASP A 339 14.60 29.96 -15.98
CA ASP A 339 15.79 29.39 -15.33
C ASP A 339 16.26 30.28 -14.19
N VAL A 340 16.28 29.77 -12.99
CA VAL A 340 16.64 30.48 -11.78
C VAL A 340 17.82 29.77 -11.13
N GLU A 341 18.91 30.48 -10.86
CA GLU A 341 20.03 29.96 -10.10
C GLU A 341 19.82 30.17 -8.60
N VAL A 342 19.73 29.04 -7.88
CA VAL A 342 19.51 29.04 -6.43
C VAL A 342 20.78 28.68 -5.69
N VAL A 343 21.03 29.33 -4.57
CA VAL A 343 22.18 29.06 -3.71
C VAL A 343 21.95 27.78 -2.94
N VAL A 344 22.89 26.83 -3.01
CA VAL A 344 22.79 25.50 -2.34
C VAL A 344 23.88 25.36 -1.25
N ALA A 345 25.03 25.94 -1.42
CA ALA A 345 26.05 26.05 -0.39
C ALA A 345 26.25 27.52 -0.02
N GLY A 346 26.46 27.83 1.26
CA GLY A 346 26.54 29.21 1.76
C GLY A 346 25.17 29.90 1.94
N ALA A 347 24.04 29.17 1.72
CA ALA A 347 22.72 29.76 1.91
C ALA A 347 22.42 30.12 3.37
N TYR A 348 23.01 29.39 4.31
CA TYR A 348 22.87 29.68 5.74
C TYR A 348 23.61 30.96 6.12
N GLU A 349 24.79 31.19 5.58
CA GLU A 349 25.61 32.37 5.77
C GLU A 349 24.91 33.61 5.22
N LEU A 350 24.33 33.51 4.01
CA LEU A 350 23.52 34.59 3.46
C LEU A 350 22.28 34.90 4.32
N ARG A 351 21.67 33.88 4.90
CA ARG A 351 20.57 34.04 5.84
C ARG A 351 20.97 34.87 7.04
N ILE A 352 22.10 34.54 7.66
CA ILE A 352 22.61 35.30 8.83
C ILE A 352 22.87 36.78 8.45
N ALA A 353 23.51 37.01 7.30
CA ALA A 353 23.80 38.37 6.84
C ALA A 353 22.52 39.19 6.60
N VAL A 354 21.47 38.58 6.02
CA VAL A 354 20.17 39.25 5.83
C VAL A 354 19.49 39.56 7.16
N MET A 355 19.45 38.60 8.08
CA MET A 355 18.81 38.80 9.40
C MET A 355 19.54 39.85 10.24
N SER A 356 20.86 39.96 10.17
CA SER A 356 21.63 40.97 10.83
C SER A 356 21.33 42.37 10.29
N LYS A 357 21.12 42.51 8.97
CA LYS A 357 20.74 43.75 8.31
C LYS A 357 19.33 44.23 8.75
N GLU A 358 18.39 43.31 8.95
CA GLU A 358 17.03 43.65 9.41
C GLU A 358 16.95 44.04 10.88
N SER A 359 17.78 43.45 11.72
CA SER A 359 17.71 43.67 13.17
C SER A 359 18.10 45.09 13.59
N GLY A 360 18.52 45.94 12.64
CA GLY A 360 18.93 47.33 12.95
C GLY A 360 20.13 47.42 13.92
N VAL A 361 20.65 46.28 14.34
CA VAL A 361 21.93 46.20 15.04
C VAL A 361 22.95 46.55 14.00
N LYS A 362 23.53 47.77 14.13
CA LYS A 362 24.80 48.12 13.47
C LYS A 362 25.84 47.17 14.01
N THR A 363 25.83 45.92 13.58
CA THR A 363 27.04 45.12 13.61
C THR A 363 27.92 45.71 12.52
N THR A 364 28.78 46.63 12.89
CA THR A 364 29.97 47.00 12.14
C THR A 364 30.85 45.75 12.07
N GLY A 365 30.33 44.72 11.42
CA GLY A 365 31.05 43.48 11.18
C GLY A 365 31.31 43.37 9.69
N HIS A 366 32.48 42.93 9.31
CA HIS A 366 32.84 42.65 7.94
C HIS A 366 33.34 41.20 7.83
N PHE A 367 33.05 40.59 6.69
CA PHE A 367 33.60 39.28 6.38
C PHE A 367 35.08 39.47 5.93
N HIS A 368 35.99 38.78 6.59
CA HIS A 368 37.36 38.65 6.12
C HIS A 368 37.46 37.75 4.89
N ALA A 369 38.57 37.88 4.15
CA ALA A 369 38.83 37.09 2.96
C ALA A 369 38.93 35.55 3.23
N ASP A 370 39.06 35.17 4.50
CA ASP A 370 39.04 33.77 5.00
C ASP A 370 37.65 33.23 5.32
N GLY A 371 36.59 34.05 5.16
CA GLY A 371 35.20 33.66 5.41
C GLY A 371 34.73 33.80 6.86
N GLN A 372 35.58 34.35 7.77
CA GLN A 372 35.16 34.58 9.15
C GLN A 372 34.50 35.96 9.28
N PHE A 373 33.39 36.00 10.03
CA PHE A 373 32.72 37.24 10.40
C PHE A 373 33.29 37.75 11.72
N HIS A 374 33.81 39.00 11.73
CA HIS A 374 34.21 39.70 12.93
C HIS A 374 33.29 40.90 13.20
N GLU A 375 32.77 40.97 14.42
CA GLU A 375 32.14 42.19 14.93
C GLU A 375 33.25 43.22 15.18
N GLY A 376 33.21 44.37 14.51
CA GLY A 376 34.12 45.45 14.75
C GLY A 376 33.74 46.15 16.05
N GLU A 377 34.63 46.16 17.03
CA GLU A 377 34.59 47.14 18.11
C GLU A 377 35.12 48.47 17.54
N ASP A 378 34.26 49.50 17.57
CA ASP A 378 34.71 50.87 17.29
C ASP A 378 35.56 51.35 18.49
N GLU A 379 36.88 51.58 18.27
CA GLU A 379 37.66 52.48 19.05
C GLU A 379 37.39 53.93 18.67
#